data_dd725cfb59ff1f3ffbb38757055547dd
#
_entry.id   dd725cfb59ff1f3ffbb38757055547dd
#
_cell.length_a   1.000
_cell.length_b   1.000
_cell.length_c   1.000
_cell.angle_alpha   90.00
_cell.angle_beta   90.00
_cell.angle_gamma   90.00
#
_symmetry.space_group_name_H-M   'P 1'
#
loop_
_entity.id
_entity.type
_entity.pdbx_description
1 polymer ?
#
loop_
_entity_poly.entity_id
_entity_poly.type
_entity_poly.pdbx_seq_one_letter_code
_entity_poly.pdbx_strand_id
1 'polypeptide(L)'
;SAASDVYKRQAEGVAVFTAGRYLLTEQFRLNEQDLLALFERHGYDLVLLEGFGDSGWAKIEVVRSSVSPVGTAFQPMAIVGDVPGADFALDDPAALADWIENQMPSL
;
A
#
# COMPACT_ATOMS: atom_id res chain seq x y z
N SER A 1 -15.49 -19.98 -2.29
CA SER A 1 -16.67 -19.34 -1.71
C SER A 1 -17.68 -19.00 -2.78
N ALA A 2 -18.92 -18.74 -2.38
CA ALA A 2 -19.97 -18.33 -3.32
C ALA A 2 -19.59 -17.04 -4.06
N ALA A 3 -19.03 -16.07 -3.37
CA ALA A 3 -18.57 -14.82 -3.99
C ALA A 3 -17.46 -15.05 -5.01
N SER A 4 -16.50 -15.93 -4.70
CA SER A 4 -15.44 -16.30 -5.64
C SER A 4 -15.99 -17.00 -6.88
N ASP A 5 -16.98 -17.87 -6.72
CA ASP A 5 -17.60 -18.57 -7.84
C ASP A 5 -18.39 -17.62 -8.75
N VAL A 6 -19.10 -16.66 -8.18
CA VAL A 6 -19.79 -15.62 -8.96
C VAL A 6 -18.78 -14.78 -9.73
N TYR A 7 -17.68 -14.38 -9.11
CA TYR A 7 -16.62 -13.62 -9.78
C TYR A 7 -16.01 -14.40 -10.95
N LYS A 8 -15.74 -15.69 -10.77
CA LYS A 8 -15.22 -16.56 -11.82
C LYS A 8 -16.17 -16.71 -13.00
N ARG A 9 -17.46 -16.48 -12.79
CA ARG A 9 -18.48 -16.49 -13.86
C ARG A 9 -18.65 -15.13 -14.52
N GLN A 10 -17.66 -14.24 -14.38
CA GLN A 10 -17.61 -12.93 -15.05
C GLN A 10 -18.63 -11.92 -14.57
N ALA A 11 -19.00 -11.98 -13.29
CA ALA A 11 -19.76 -10.89 -12.70
C ALA A 11 -18.93 -9.59 -12.71
N GLU A 12 -19.57 -8.47 -13.04
CA GLU A 12 -18.90 -7.16 -13.05
C GLU A 12 -18.49 -6.70 -11.67
N GLY A 13 -19.25 -7.06 -10.66
CA GLY A 13 -18.94 -6.73 -9.28
C GLY A 13 -19.48 -7.77 -8.33
N VAL A 14 -18.74 -8.01 -7.25
CA VAL A 14 -19.13 -8.93 -6.18
C VAL A 14 -18.81 -8.27 -4.84
N ALA A 15 -19.76 -8.26 -3.94
CA ALA A 15 -19.54 -7.79 -2.58
C ALA A 15 -19.93 -8.85 -1.57
N VAL A 16 -19.12 -9.02 -0.55
CA VAL A 16 -19.41 -9.85 0.62
C VAL A 16 -19.27 -8.98 1.85
N PHE A 17 -20.25 -8.99 2.73
CA PHE A 17 -20.19 -8.14 3.91
C PHE A 17 -20.77 -8.79 5.14
N THR A 18 -20.30 -8.36 6.29
CA THR A 18 -20.81 -8.67 7.62
C THR A 18 -21.09 -7.35 8.34
N ALA A 19 -21.51 -7.42 9.60
CA ALA A 19 -21.80 -6.21 10.37
C ALA A 19 -20.63 -5.23 10.52
N GLY A 20 -19.37 -5.71 10.48
CA GLY A 20 -18.19 -4.86 10.69
C GLY A 20 -17.15 -4.92 9.59
N ARG A 21 -17.42 -5.61 8.49
CA ARG A 21 -16.43 -5.80 7.43
C ARG A 21 -17.12 -6.05 6.11
N TYR A 22 -16.48 -5.57 5.03
CA TYR A 22 -16.89 -5.95 3.67
C TYR A 22 -15.68 -6.17 2.77
N LEU A 23 -15.91 -6.95 1.72
CA LEU A 23 -15.00 -7.12 0.61
C LEU A 23 -15.77 -6.80 -0.67
N LEU A 24 -15.26 -5.88 -1.45
CA LEU A 24 -15.81 -5.50 -2.75
C LEU A 24 -14.79 -5.80 -3.83
N THR A 25 -15.22 -6.48 -4.88
CA THR A 25 -14.41 -6.73 -6.07
C THR A 25 -15.21 -6.30 -7.29
N GLU A 26 -14.62 -5.46 -8.12
CA GLU A 26 -15.24 -4.96 -9.33
C GLU A 26 -14.28 -5.08 -10.51
N GLN A 27 -14.82 -5.46 -11.68
CA GLN A 27 -14.08 -5.40 -12.93
C GLN A 27 -14.24 -4.00 -13.53
N PHE A 28 -13.53 -3.06 -12.97
CA PHE A 28 -13.68 -1.66 -13.27
C PHE A 28 -12.30 -1.01 -13.27
N ARG A 29 -12.01 -0.20 -14.28
CA ARG A 29 -10.74 0.52 -14.33
C ARG A 29 -10.79 1.71 -13.36
N LEU A 30 -9.93 1.66 -12.35
CA LEU A 30 -9.81 2.69 -11.33
C LEU A 30 -8.37 3.24 -11.37
N ASN A 31 -8.21 4.55 -11.34
CA ASN A 31 -6.89 5.15 -11.19
C ASN A 31 -6.59 5.43 -9.72
N GLU A 32 -5.32 5.79 -9.43
CA GLU A 32 -4.88 6.07 -8.06
C GLU A 32 -5.69 7.18 -7.41
N GLN A 33 -6.00 8.22 -8.15
CA GLN A 33 -6.71 9.39 -7.62
C GLN A 33 -8.13 9.04 -7.18
N ASP A 34 -8.82 8.20 -7.95
CA ASP A 34 -10.16 7.73 -7.61
C ASP A 34 -10.14 6.89 -6.33
N LEU A 35 -9.13 6.02 -6.19
CA LEU A 35 -8.98 5.18 -5.01
C LEU A 35 -8.67 6.02 -3.76
N LEU A 36 -7.78 6.97 -3.87
CA LEU A 36 -7.43 7.87 -2.77
C LEU A 36 -8.62 8.74 -2.35
N ALA A 37 -9.41 9.23 -3.32
CA ALA A 37 -10.62 9.97 -3.03
C ALA A 37 -11.64 9.13 -2.26
N LEU A 38 -11.76 7.84 -2.57
CA LEU A 38 -12.62 6.91 -1.84
C LEU A 38 -12.17 6.78 -0.39
N PHE A 39 -10.86 6.56 -0.15
CA PHE A 39 -10.33 6.43 1.20
C PHE A 39 -10.46 7.73 1.99
N GLU A 40 -10.27 8.87 1.35
CA GLU A 40 -10.47 10.18 1.98
C GLU A 40 -11.92 10.35 2.47
N ARG A 41 -12.90 9.96 1.64
CA ARG A 41 -14.32 9.99 2.05
C ARG A 41 -14.62 9.04 3.21
N HIS A 42 -13.87 7.95 3.33
CA HIS A 42 -13.99 7.01 4.45
C HIS A 42 -13.27 7.47 5.72
N GLY A 43 -12.59 8.63 5.68
CA GLY A 43 -11.95 9.22 6.84
C GLY A 43 -10.60 8.64 7.21
N TYR A 44 -9.92 7.98 6.29
CA TYR A 44 -8.55 7.49 6.54
C TYR A 44 -7.55 8.64 6.53
N ASP A 45 -6.67 8.67 7.51
CA ASP A 45 -5.62 9.67 7.66
C ASP A 45 -4.34 9.29 6.91
N LEU A 46 -4.14 8.00 6.67
CA LEU A 46 -2.97 7.46 6.01
C LEU A 46 -3.36 6.32 5.08
N VAL A 47 -2.81 6.32 3.89
CA VAL A 47 -2.97 5.24 2.92
C VAL A 47 -1.60 4.74 2.51
N LEU A 48 -1.36 3.44 2.64
CA LEU A 48 -0.15 2.80 2.15
C LEU A 48 -0.45 2.13 0.82
N LEU A 49 0.29 2.53 -0.20
CA LEU A 49 0.18 1.96 -1.53
C LEU A 49 1.34 1.00 -1.77
N GLU A 50 1.04 -0.22 -2.12
CA GLU A 50 2.03 -1.22 -2.49
C GLU A 50 2.11 -1.32 -4.01
N GLY A 51 3.33 -1.27 -4.55
CA GLY A 51 3.57 -1.49 -5.98
C GLY A 51 3.59 -0.24 -6.85
N PHE A 52 3.16 0.91 -6.42
CA PHE A 52 3.04 2.12 -7.24
C PHE A 52 4.37 2.85 -7.41
N GLY A 53 5.39 2.16 -7.95
CA GLY A 53 6.76 2.67 -8.06
C GLY A 53 6.91 3.92 -8.93
N ASP A 54 6.06 4.08 -9.94
CA ASP A 54 6.12 5.20 -10.88
C ASP A 54 5.33 6.44 -10.42
N SER A 55 4.66 6.35 -9.28
CA SER A 55 3.87 7.47 -8.76
C SER A 55 4.76 8.58 -8.19
N GLY A 56 4.22 9.78 -8.07
CA GLY A 56 4.88 10.92 -7.44
C GLY A 56 4.79 10.96 -5.90
N TRP A 57 4.18 9.96 -5.28
CA TRP A 57 4.01 9.92 -3.83
C TRP A 57 5.33 9.65 -3.10
N ALA A 58 5.42 10.09 -1.85
CA ALA A 58 6.54 9.76 -0.97
C ALA A 58 6.69 8.24 -0.86
N LYS A 59 7.94 7.76 -0.91
CA LYS A 59 8.24 6.33 -1.00
C LYS A 59 9.11 5.85 0.14
N ILE A 60 8.83 4.63 0.58
CA ILE A 60 9.71 3.86 1.45
C ILE A 60 10.20 2.67 0.63
N GLU A 61 11.51 2.51 0.52
CA GLU A 61 12.11 1.40 -0.20
C GLU A 61 12.44 0.28 0.77
N VAL A 62 12.04 -0.94 0.42
CA VAL A 62 12.40 -2.15 1.16
C VAL A 62 13.48 -2.88 0.39
N VAL A 63 14.65 -3.03 1.00
CA VAL A 63 15.84 -3.63 0.37
C VAL A 63 16.27 -4.85 1.14
N ARG A 64 16.41 -5.96 0.43
CA ARG A 64 16.99 -7.19 0.96
C ARG A 64 18.30 -7.47 0.24
N SER A 65 19.33 -7.84 1.00
CA SER A 65 20.65 -8.14 0.45
C SER A 65 20.65 -9.31 -0.53
N SER A 66 19.68 -10.20 -0.41
CA SER A 66 19.52 -11.36 -1.32
C SER A 66 18.86 -11.01 -2.66
N VAL A 67 18.35 -9.80 -2.81
CA VAL A 67 17.64 -9.33 -4.02
C VAL A 67 18.24 -8.03 -4.47
N SER A 68 18.51 -7.89 -5.78
CA SER A 68 19.02 -6.64 -6.32
C SER A 68 18.04 -5.49 -6.02
N PRO A 69 18.56 -4.33 -5.58
CA PRO A 69 17.70 -3.16 -5.34
C PRO A 69 16.93 -2.80 -6.62
N VAL A 70 15.66 -2.54 -6.47
CA VAL A 70 14.87 -1.93 -7.55
C VAL A 70 15.39 -0.50 -7.69
N GLY A 71 15.84 -0.14 -8.86
CA GLY A 71 16.63 1.02 -9.16
C GLY A 71 16.28 2.32 -8.47
N THR A 72 17.29 3.05 -8.25
CA THR A 72 17.41 4.34 -7.56
C THR A 72 16.78 5.53 -8.31
N ALA A 73 15.85 5.30 -9.24
CA ALA A 73 15.21 6.38 -10.00
C ALA A 73 14.43 7.35 -9.10
N PHE A 74 14.13 6.95 -7.88
CA PHE A 74 13.41 7.76 -6.90
C PHE A 74 14.21 7.84 -5.61
N GLN A 75 14.32 9.03 -5.04
CA GLN A 75 14.87 9.17 -3.70
C GLN A 75 13.81 8.78 -2.68
N PRO A 76 13.95 7.63 -2.00
CA PRO A 76 13.01 7.25 -0.97
C PRO A 76 13.19 8.16 0.24
N MET A 77 12.11 8.40 0.98
CA MET A 77 12.19 9.13 2.24
C MET A 77 12.78 8.29 3.36
N ALA A 78 12.76 6.97 3.23
CA ALA A 78 13.39 6.03 4.15
C ALA A 78 13.69 4.71 3.44
N ILE A 79 14.70 4.01 3.95
CA ILE A 79 15.09 2.68 3.49
C ILE A 79 14.91 1.71 4.64
N VAL A 80 14.14 0.65 4.41
CA VAL A 80 13.98 -0.47 5.31
C VAL A 80 14.75 -1.65 4.74
N GLY A 81 15.68 -2.20 5.47
CA GLY A 81 16.48 -3.28 4.89
C GLY A 81 17.50 -3.89 5.82
N ASP A 82 18.15 -4.93 5.30
CA ASP A 82 19.27 -5.64 5.92
C ASP A 82 20.62 -5.25 5.30
N VAL A 83 20.71 -4.04 4.80
CA VAL A 83 21.89 -3.52 4.09
C VAL A 83 22.50 -2.35 4.85
N PRO A 84 23.81 -2.05 4.66
CA PRO A 84 24.40 -0.85 5.23
C PRO A 84 23.70 0.42 4.75
N GLY A 85 23.44 1.35 5.67
CA GLY A 85 22.75 2.59 5.34
C GLY A 85 21.23 2.52 5.39
N ALA A 86 20.65 1.37 5.76
CA ALA A 86 19.22 1.28 6.01
C ALA A 86 18.83 2.10 7.24
N ASP A 87 17.70 2.80 7.17
CA ASP A 87 17.17 3.58 8.27
C ASP A 87 16.46 2.71 9.31
N PHE A 88 15.85 1.62 8.84
CA PHE A 88 15.08 0.68 9.67
C PHE A 88 15.43 -0.76 9.31
N ALA A 89 15.42 -1.62 10.32
CA ALA A 89 15.60 -3.05 10.13
C ALA A 89 14.32 -3.71 9.58
N LEU A 90 14.50 -4.81 8.84
CA LEU A 90 13.38 -5.57 8.27
C LEU A 90 12.46 -6.18 9.34
N ASP A 91 13.00 -6.45 10.51
CA ASP A 91 12.29 -7.13 11.61
C ASP A 91 11.76 -6.16 12.67
N ASP A 92 11.79 -4.87 12.42
CA ASP A 92 11.31 -3.85 13.36
C ASP A 92 10.21 -2.97 12.74
N PRO A 93 9.03 -3.52 12.48
CA PRO A 93 7.93 -2.75 11.91
C PRO A 93 7.39 -1.68 12.86
N ALA A 94 7.56 -1.85 14.18
CA ALA A 94 7.08 -0.88 15.15
C ALA A 94 7.84 0.45 15.05
N ALA A 95 9.17 0.42 14.90
CA ALA A 95 9.97 1.62 14.72
C ALA A 95 9.59 2.36 13.44
N LEU A 96 9.35 1.64 12.34
CA LEU A 96 8.91 2.21 11.09
C LEU A 96 7.53 2.85 11.23
N ALA A 97 6.59 2.18 11.88
CA ALA A 97 5.24 2.70 12.09
C ALA A 97 5.26 4.01 12.90
N ASP A 98 6.03 4.05 13.98
CA ASP A 98 6.19 5.25 14.80
C ASP A 98 6.77 6.41 13.99
N TRP A 99 7.76 6.13 13.17
CA TRP A 99 8.37 7.13 12.31
C TRP A 99 7.38 7.68 11.28
N ILE A 100 6.57 6.80 10.65
CA ILE A 100 5.53 7.21 9.70
C ILE A 100 4.52 8.13 10.37
N GLU A 101 4.03 7.77 11.54
CA GLU A 101 3.07 8.59 12.30
C GLU A 101 3.63 9.99 12.56
N ASN A 102 4.91 10.09 12.89
CA ASN A 102 5.57 11.37 13.13
C ASN A 102 5.74 12.22 11.86
N GLN A 103 5.70 11.60 10.68
CA GLN A 103 5.80 12.29 9.40
C GLN A 103 4.44 12.73 8.84
N MET A 104 3.34 12.19 9.35
CA MET A 104 2.00 12.39 8.78
C MET A 104 1.61 13.86 8.56
N PRO A 105 1.91 14.80 9.46
CA PRO A 105 1.57 16.20 9.23
C PRO A 105 2.28 16.81 8.02
N SER A 106 3.37 16.21 7.55
CA SER A 106 4.23 16.72 6.48
C SER A 106 4.08 15.95 5.16
N LEU A 107 3.34 14.86 5.18
CA LEU A 107 3.13 14.00 4.00
C LEU A 107 1.99 14.53 3.05
#